data_53e82665cb6a003144fdc5fdf1507f19
#
_entry.id   53e82665cb6a003144fdc5fdf1507f19
#
_cell.length_a   1.000
_cell.length_b   1.000
_cell.length_c   1.000
_cell.angle_alpha   90.00
_cell.angle_beta   90.00
_cell.angle_gamma   90.00
#
_symmetry.space_group_name_H-M   'P 1'
#
loop_
_entity.id
_entity.type
_entity.pdbx_description
1 polymer ?
#
loop_
_entity_poly.entity_id
_entity_poly.type
_entity_poly.pdbx_seq_one_letter_code
_entity_poly.pdbx_strand_id
1 'polypeptide(L)'
;MFQAAFATPEFVGFADFLKRDDDGRWRVQDSKLARKARVTALMQLAAYVDQLDRLGIPRSDEVDLILGDGTLSTHSVDDLLPLFQVRRARLRALIADRRVDDGSSGAPLAWGDDRGDLEIVACGRCATCEEQVIAHRDLLMVARMRPVQRARLRAAGIETIDALADADTPPDGMNTDTFE
;
A
#
# COMPACT_ATOMS: atom_id res chain seq x y z
N MET A 1 14.67 19.71 13.74
CA MET A 1 13.32 20.32 13.52
C MET A 1 12.30 19.28 13.89
N PHE A 2 11.22 19.66 14.56
CA PHE A 2 10.15 18.80 15.01
C PHE A 2 8.88 19.07 14.20
N GLN A 3 8.15 18.04 13.79
CA GLN A 3 6.94 18.11 12.96
C GLN A 3 7.11 18.99 11.70
N ALA A 4 8.10 18.65 10.89
CA ALA A 4 8.33 19.36 9.63
C ALA A 4 7.17 19.09 8.65
N ALA A 5 6.45 20.14 8.29
CA ALA A 5 5.31 20.08 7.38
C ALA A 5 5.76 20.13 5.91
N PHE A 6 5.24 19.21 5.12
CA PHE A 6 5.33 19.23 3.67
C PHE A 6 3.92 19.37 3.09
N ALA A 7 3.69 20.36 2.25
CA ALA A 7 2.41 20.57 1.60
C ALA A 7 2.62 20.96 0.14
N THR A 8 2.07 20.15 -0.76
CA THR A 8 1.99 20.39 -2.19
C THR A 8 0.57 20.04 -2.67
N PRO A 9 0.16 20.39 -3.88
CA PRO A 9 -1.14 19.97 -4.41
C PRO A 9 -1.37 18.45 -4.39
N GLU A 10 -0.29 17.66 -4.37
CA GLU A 10 -0.34 16.20 -4.47
C GLU A 10 0.14 15.47 -3.20
N PHE A 11 0.63 16.21 -2.20
CA PHE A 11 1.18 15.60 -1.00
C PHE A 11 1.00 16.51 0.21
N VAL A 12 0.48 15.94 1.28
CA VAL A 12 0.47 16.57 2.61
C VAL A 12 1.02 15.55 3.60
N GLY A 13 1.99 15.98 4.40
CA GLY A 13 2.57 15.12 5.43
C GLY A 13 3.40 15.88 6.45
N PHE A 14 3.62 15.26 7.60
CA PHE A 14 4.40 15.81 8.70
C PHE A 14 5.45 14.77 9.09
N ALA A 15 6.73 15.08 8.87
CA ALA A 15 7.82 14.26 9.39
C ALA A 15 7.97 14.55 10.89
N ASP A 16 8.02 13.51 11.72
CA ASP A 16 8.18 13.67 13.17
C ASP A 16 9.43 14.50 13.47
N PHE A 17 10.55 14.14 12.84
CA PHE A 17 11.81 14.83 13.04
C PHE A 17 12.58 14.98 11.72
N LEU A 18 13.20 16.15 11.55
CA LEU A 18 14.34 16.36 10.64
C LEU A 18 15.57 16.66 11.50
N LYS A 19 16.50 15.73 11.54
CA LYS A 19 17.80 15.88 12.21
C LYS A 19 18.79 16.41 11.19
N ARG A 20 19.62 17.37 11.59
CA ARG A 20 20.75 17.81 10.79
C ARG A 20 21.97 17.00 11.16
N ASP A 21 22.57 16.33 10.20
CA ASP A 21 23.82 15.59 10.35
C ASP A 21 25.02 16.56 10.36
N ASP A 22 26.19 16.07 10.76
CA ASP A 22 27.40 16.89 10.93
C ASP A 22 27.89 17.50 9.59
N ASP A 23 27.55 16.87 8.46
CA ASP A 23 27.82 17.35 7.11
C ASP A 23 26.80 18.39 6.61
N GLY A 24 25.82 18.75 7.44
CA GLY A 24 24.79 19.73 7.16
C GLY A 24 23.60 19.22 6.37
N ARG A 25 23.56 17.93 6.02
CA ARG A 25 22.43 17.28 5.34
C ARG A 25 21.31 16.94 6.32
N TRP A 26 20.08 16.86 5.82
CA TRP A 26 18.91 16.56 6.64
C TRP A 26 18.57 15.08 6.59
N ARG A 27 18.48 14.45 7.76
CA ARG A 27 18.04 13.07 7.96
C ARG A 27 16.60 13.05 8.44
N VAL A 28 15.76 12.32 7.71
CA VAL A 28 14.36 12.11 8.13
C VAL A 28 14.32 11.03 9.18
N GLN A 29 13.63 11.32 10.28
CA GLN A 29 13.37 10.36 11.35
C GLN A 29 11.89 10.36 11.70
N ASP A 30 11.35 9.20 12.01
CA ASP A 30 9.95 9.01 12.40
C ASP A 30 9.86 8.04 13.57
N SER A 31 8.85 8.19 14.43
CA SER A 31 8.65 7.35 15.60
C SER A 31 7.47 6.41 15.44
N LYS A 32 7.63 5.17 15.86
CA LYS A 32 6.57 4.14 15.77
C LYS A 32 6.53 3.31 17.05
N LEU A 33 5.32 3.07 17.56
CA LEU A 33 5.13 2.18 18.72
C LEU A 33 5.47 0.71 18.42
N ALA A 34 5.57 0.34 17.15
CA ALA A 34 5.94 -1.01 16.73
C ALA A 34 7.40 -1.31 17.11
N ARG A 35 7.68 -2.56 17.51
CA ARG A 35 9.03 -3.04 17.86
C ARG A 35 9.86 -3.50 16.65
N LYS A 36 9.29 -3.45 15.45
CA LYS A 36 9.97 -3.80 14.20
C LYS A 36 9.59 -2.82 13.11
N ALA A 37 10.53 -2.49 12.25
CA ALA A 37 10.28 -1.69 11.06
C ALA A 37 9.24 -2.39 10.16
N ARG A 38 8.21 -1.64 9.73
CA ARG A 38 7.20 -2.11 8.79
C ARG A 38 7.36 -1.38 7.47
N VAL A 39 7.09 -2.07 6.37
CA VAL A 39 7.20 -1.50 5.02
C VAL A 39 6.41 -0.19 4.88
N THR A 40 5.24 -0.08 5.48
CA THR A 40 4.43 1.16 5.45
C THR A 40 5.14 2.34 6.10
N ALA A 41 5.84 2.13 7.22
CA ALA A 41 6.62 3.18 7.89
C ALA A 41 7.85 3.57 7.06
N LEU A 42 8.52 2.61 6.44
CA LEU A 42 9.65 2.88 5.53
C LEU A 42 9.21 3.66 4.29
N MET A 43 8.04 3.35 3.72
CA MET A 43 7.48 4.11 2.61
C MET A 43 7.09 5.54 3.00
N GLN A 44 6.69 5.76 4.26
CA GLN A 44 6.43 7.10 4.78
C GLN A 44 7.72 7.92 4.86
N LEU A 45 8.83 7.34 5.36
CA LEU A 45 10.14 7.99 5.35
C LEU A 45 10.60 8.32 3.92
N ALA A 46 10.46 7.37 2.99
CA ALA A 46 10.81 7.60 1.59
C ALA A 46 9.97 8.73 0.94
N ALA A 47 8.70 8.86 1.34
CA ALA A 47 7.86 9.96 0.88
C ALA A 47 8.40 11.33 1.33
N TYR A 48 8.88 11.46 2.56
CA TYR A 48 9.47 12.72 3.05
C TYR A 48 10.82 13.01 2.39
N VAL A 49 11.65 11.99 2.17
CA VAL A 49 12.89 12.12 1.41
C VAL A 49 12.62 12.63 0.00
N ASP A 50 11.63 12.07 -0.70
CA ASP A 50 11.22 12.55 -2.03
C ASP A 50 10.78 14.02 -2.01
N GLN A 51 10.17 14.51 -0.93
CA GLN A 51 9.85 15.94 -0.81
C GLN A 51 11.10 16.79 -0.61
N LEU A 52 12.08 16.33 0.18
CA LEU A 52 13.36 17.05 0.33
C LEU A 52 14.08 17.16 -1.02
N ASP A 53 14.16 16.05 -1.79
CA ASP A 53 14.78 16.03 -3.12
C ASP A 53 14.06 17.01 -4.08
N ARG A 54 12.73 17.04 -4.08
CA ARG A 54 11.93 17.95 -4.91
C ARG A 54 12.12 19.44 -4.56
N LEU A 55 12.37 19.72 -3.29
CA LEU A 55 12.65 21.08 -2.80
C LEU A 55 14.11 21.48 -2.95
N GLY A 56 14.98 20.57 -3.45
CA GLY A 56 16.41 20.81 -3.56
C GLY A 56 17.12 20.94 -2.20
N ILE A 57 16.51 20.37 -1.15
CA ILE A 57 17.07 20.40 0.22
C ILE A 57 18.06 19.26 0.35
N PRO A 58 19.35 19.53 0.68
CA PRO A 58 20.35 18.50 0.89
C PRO A 58 19.90 17.52 1.99
N ARG A 59 19.80 16.25 1.66
CA ARG A 59 19.35 15.21 2.60
C ARG A 59 20.41 14.13 2.78
N SER A 60 20.33 13.43 3.91
CA SER A 60 21.15 12.24 4.22
C SER A 60 20.83 11.08 3.27
N ASP A 61 21.79 10.18 3.08
CA ASP A 61 21.61 8.92 2.36
C ASP A 61 20.92 7.84 3.22
N GLU A 62 20.62 8.18 4.48
CA GLU A 62 19.96 7.31 5.42
C GLU A 62 18.74 7.99 6.05
N VAL A 63 17.80 7.16 6.49
CA VAL A 63 16.61 7.51 7.27
C VAL A 63 16.48 6.63 8.50
N ASP A 64 15.82 7.10 9.54
CA ASP A 64 15.71 6.38 10.80
C ASP A 64 14.26 6.17 11.23
N LEU A 65 13.97 4.97 11.74
CA LEU A 65 12.78 4.69 12.56
C LEU A 65 13.20 4.54 14.03
N ILE A 66 12.59 5.33 14.90
CA ILE A 66 12.67 5.17 16.35
C ILE A 66 11.55 4.21 16.76
N LEU A 67 11.91 3.00 17.16
CA LEU A 67 10.95 1.94 17.49
C LEU A 67 10.43 2.08 18.92
N GLY A 68 9.32 1.42 19.22
CA GLY A 68 8.64 1.51 20.51
C GLY A 68 9.42 0.98 21.71
N ASP A 69 10.52 0.27 21.49
CA ASP A 69 11.48 -0.15 22.53
C ASP A 69 12.69 0.80 22.65
N GLY A 70 12.66 1.93 21.94
CA GLY A 70 13.75 2.91 21.88
C GLY A 70 14.87 2.56 20.90
N THR A 71 14.78 1.44 20.20
CA THR A 71 15.78 1.04 19.21
C THR A 71 15.70 1.95 17.98
N LEU A 72 16.87 2.38 17.49
CA LEU A 72 17.01 3.10 16.22
C LEU A 72 17.23 2.09 15.10
N SER A 73 16.33 2.09 14.11
CA SER A 73 16.42 1.27 12.90
C SER A 73 16.76 2.16 11.72
N THR A 74 18.00 2.12 11.25
CA THR A 74 18.51 2.94 10.14
C THR A 74 18.40 2.17 8.83
N HIS A 75 17.99 2.88 7.77
CA HIS A 75 17.77 2.32 6.43
C HIS A 75 18.36 3.22 5.35
N SER A 76 18.90 2.60 4.29
CA SER A 76 19.40 3.32 3.12
C SER A 76 18.25 3.92 2.30
N VAL A 77 18.40 5.16 1.89
CA VAL A 77 17.47 5.82 0.98
C VAL A 77 17.46 5.15 -0.39
N ASP A 78 18.61 4.67 -0.85
CA ASP A 78 18.74 4.01 -2.16
C ASP A 78 17.94 2.70 -2.25
N ASP A 79 17.70 2.04 -1.11
CA ASP A 79 16.86 0.84 -1.05
C ASP A 79 15.37 1.18 -1.04
N LEU A 80 14.99 2.34 -0.51
CA LEU A 80 13.59 2.70 -0.26
C LEU A 80 12.99 3.58 -1.37
N LEU A 81 13.74 4.58 -1.82
CA LEU A 81 13.23 5.62 -2.70
C LEU A 81 12.76 5.10 -4.07
N PRO A 82 13.49 4.19 -4.75
CA PRO A 82 13.03 3.62 -6.03
C PRO A 82 11.69 2.88 -5.89
N LEU A 83 11.53 2.08 -4.83
CA LEU A 83 10.28 1.36 -4.57
C LEU A 83 9.12 2.32 -4.30
N PHE A 84 9.36 3.38 -3.51
CA PHE A 84 8.37 4.43 -3.27
C PHE A 84 7.95 5.12 -4.57
N GLN A 85 8.91 5.48 -5.42
CA GLN A 85 8.65 6.15 -6.70
C GLN A 85 7.78 5.31 -7.64
N VAL A 86 8.06 4.01 -7.76
CA VAL A 86 7.24 3.07 -8.55
C VAL A 86 5.81 3.01 -8.01
N ARG A 87 5.65 2.86 -6.69
CA ARG A 87 4.32 2.80 -6.06
C ARG A 87 3.55 4.11 -6.21
N ARG A 88 4.22 5.24 -6.07
CA ARG A 88 3.61 6.55 -6.29
C ARG A 88 3.17 6.75 -7.74
N ALA A 89 4.00 6.36 -8.70
CA ALA A 89 3.64 6.43 -10.12
C ALA A 89 2.38 5.61 -10.43
N ARG A 90 2.31 4.39 -9.89
CA ARG A 90 1.11 3.54 -10.00
C ARG A 90 -0.12 4.19 -9.35
N LEU A 91 0.02 4.74 -8.14
CA LEU A 91 -1.09 5.43 -7.47
C LEU A 91 -1.59 6.62 -8.29
N ARG A 92 -0.68 7.41 -8.86
CA ARG A 92 -1.04 8.54 -9.73
C ARG A 92 -1.76 8.09 -11.00
N ALA A 93 -1.29 7.01 -11.62
CA ALA A 93 -1.95 6.42 -12.78
C ALA A 93 -3.37 5.94 -12.44
N LEU A 94 -3.55 5.28 -11.29
CA LEU A 94 -4.87 4.88 -10.79
C LEU A 94 -5.79 6.08 -10.53
N ILE A 95 -5.28 7.13 -9.91
CA ILE A 95 -6.06 8.36 -9.65
C ILE A 95 -6.45 9.02 -10.98
N ALA A 96 -5.53 9.12 -11.93
CA ALA A 96 -5.80 9.72 -13.23
C ALA A 96 -6.83 8.93 -14.03
N ASP A 97 -6.74 7.59 -14.02
CA ASP A 97 -7.70 6.69 -14.68
C ASP A 97 -9.12 6.79 -14.09
N ARG A 98 -9.22 7.10 -12.79
CA ARG A 98 -10.50 7.14 -12.06
C ARG A 98 -11.08 8.53 -11.85
N ARG A 99 -10.33 9.56 -12.19
CA ARG A 99 -10.77 10.95 -12.03
C ARG A 99 -11.66 11.35 -13.21
N VAL A 100 -12.81 11.97 -12.92
CA VAL A 100 -13.63 12.62 -13.93
C VAL A 100 -13.19 14.07 -14.09
N ASP A 101 -13.21 14.60 -15.30
CA ASP A 101 -12.69 15.95 -15.63
C ASP A 101 -13.39 17.10 -14.89
N ASP A 102 -14.59 16.88 -14.35
CA ASP A 102 -15.36 17.87 -13.58
C ASP A 102 -14.98 17.93 -12.08
N GLY A 103 -13.99 17.14 -11.66
CA GLY A 103 -13.57 17.07 -10.25
C GLY A 103 -14.49 16.25 -9.36
N SER A 104 -15.54 15.63 -9.89
CA SER A 104 -16.34 14.66 -9.15
C SER A 104 -15.54 13.38 -8.85
N SER A 105 -15.98 12.59 -7.89
CA SER A 105 -15.45 11.25 -7.69
C SER A 105 -15.70 10.43 -8.96
N GLY A 106 -14.65 9.78 -9.48
CA GLY A 106 -14.73 8.94 -10.66
C GLY A 106 -15.82 7.88 -10.57
N ALA A 107 -16.12 7.26 -11.71
CA ALA A 107 -17.06 6.14 -11.74
C ALA A 107 -16.70 5.10 -10.67
N PRO A 108 -17.70 4.49 -10.02
CA PRO A 108 -17.46 3.40 -9.08
C PRO A 108 -16.59 2.33 -9.73
N LEU A 109 -15.67 1.77 -8.95
CA LEU A 109 -14.89 0.61 -9.37
C LEU A 109 -15.86 -0.52 -9.74
N ALA A 110 -15.82 -0.96 -10.99
CA ALA A 110 -16.51 -2.16 -11.37
C ALA A 110 -15.81 -3.35 -10.68
N TRP A 111 -16.59 -4.16 -9.97
CA TRP A 111 -16.09 -5.35 -9.31
C TRP A 111 -15.64 -6.38 -10.36
N GLY A 112 -14.40 -6.86 -10.24
CA GLY A 112 -13.84 -7.81 -11.20
C GLY A 112 -13.36 -7.19 -12.52
N ASP A 113 -13.28 -5.89 -12.62
CA ASP A 113 -12.74 -5.19 -13.78
C ASP A 113 -11.25 -5.49 -13.92
N ASP A 114 -10.89 -6.27 -14.93
CA ASP A 114 -9.48 -6.57 -15.23
C ASP A 114 -8.89 -5.40 -16.03
N ARG A 115 -8.15 -4.55 -15.34
CA ARG A 115 -7.43 -3.43 -15.95
C ARG A 115 -5.90 -3.62 -15.92
N GLY A 116 -5.46 -4.85 -15.80
CA GLY A 116 -4.03 -5.16 -15.73
C GLY A 116 -3.36 -4.44 -14.54
N ASP A 117 -2.33 -3.64 -14.81
CA ASP A 117 -1.58 -2.91 -13.78
C ASP A 117 -2.41 -1.87 -13.01
N LEU A 118 -3.56 -1.47 -13.55
CA LEU A 118 -4.50 -0.55 -12.90
C LEU A 118 -5.62 -1.29 -12.16
N GLU A 119 -5.58 -2.62 -12.09
CA GLU A 119 -6.53 -3.40 -11.30
C GLU A 119 -6.48 -2.99 -9.82
N ILE A 120 -7.65 -2.77 -9.24
CA ILE A 120 -7.80 -2.55 -7.81
C ILE A 120 -8.33 -3.82 -7.17
N VAL A 121 -7.46 -4.51 -6.46
CA VAL A 121 -7.84 -5.70 -5.70
C VAL A 121 -8.62 -5.28 -4.46
N ALA A 122 -9.78 -5.89 -4.24
CA ALA A 122 -10.58 -5.68 -3.03
C ALA A 122 -9.74 -5.91 -1.77
N CYS A 123 -9.73 -4.94 -0.87
CA CYS A 123 -8.99 -5.07 0.38
C CYS A 123 -9.74 -5.93 1.42
N GLY A 124 -11.04 -6.14 1.27
CA GLY A 124 -11.90 -6.85 2.22
C GLY A 124 -12.01 -6.21 3.60
N ARG A 125 -11.63 -4.94 3.76
CA ARG A 125 -11.49 -4.26 5.06
C ARG A 125 -12.12 -2.89 5.15
N CYS A 126 -12.60 -2.33 4.05
CA CYS A 126 -13.29 -1.05 4.03
C CYS A 126 -14.76 -1.25 3.67
N ALA A 127 -15.63 -0.32 4.06
CA ALA A 127 -17.07 -0.42 3.83
C ALA A 127 -17.42 -0.61 2.36
N THR A 128 -16.75 0.11 1.45
CA THR A 128 -16.97 -0.02 0.00
C THR A 128 -16.64 -1.44 -0.50
N CYS A 129 -15.52 -2.02 -0.04
CA CYS A 129 -15.19 -3.41 -0.40
C CYS A 129 -16.18 -4.40 0.21
N GLU A 130 -16.63 -4.18 1.45
CA GLU A 130 -17.58 -5.06 2.14
C GLU A 130 -18.91 -5.14 1.40
N GLU A 131 -19.47 -4.00 0.99
CA GLU A 131 -20.68 -3.95 0.18
C GLU A 131 -20.53 -4.76 -1.13
N GLN A 132 -19.41 -4.59 -1.83
CA GLN A 132 -19.13 -5.28 -3.08
C GLN A 132 -18.89 -6.80 -2.87
N VAL A 133 -18.15 -7.16 -1.82
CA VAL A 133 -17.93 -8.56 -1.43
C VAL A 133 -19.25 -9.27 -1.19
N ILE A 134 -20.18 -8.65 -0.47
CA ILE A 134 -21.50 -9.22 -0.18
C ILE A 134 -22.36 -9.29 -1.46
N ALA A 135 -22.44 -8.19 -2.20
CA ALA A 135 -23.27 -8.08 -3.41
C ALA A 135 -22.88 -9.11 -4.48
N HIS A 136 -21.59 -9.38 -4.63
CA HIS A 136 -21.05 -10.34 -5.61
C HIS A 136 -20.79 -11.73 -5.03
N ARG A 137 -21.16 -11.98 -3.78
CA ARG A 137 -20.92 -13.27 -3.09
C ARG A 137 -19.47 -13.74 -3.25
N ASP A 138 -18.53 -12.79 -3.11
CA ASP A 138 -17.12 -13.01 -3.39
C ASP A 138 -16.48 -14.00 -2.41
N LEU A 139 -15.42 -14.65 -2.83
CA LEU A 139 -14.64 -15.60 -2.04
C LEU A 139 -14.09 -15.00 -0.73
N LEU A 140 -13.98 -13.67 -0.62
CA LEU A 140 -13.59 -12.98 0.63
C LEU A 140 -14.63 -13.15 1.76
N MET A 141 -15.83 -13.65 1.48
CA MET A 141 -16.79 -14.06 2.51
C MET A 141 -16.35 -15.34 3.25
N VAL A 142 -15.46 -16.13 2.67
CA VAL A 142 -14.91 -17.31 3.32
C VAL A 142 -13.95 -16.88 4.43
N ALA A 143 -14.17 -17.40 5.64
CA ALA A 143 -13.35 -17.10 6.80
C ALA A 143 -11.87 -17.41 6.53
N ARG A 144 -10.99 -16.44 6.83
CA ARG A 144 -9.54 -16.55 6.65
C ARG A 144 -9.06 -16.67 5.20
N MET A 145 -9.91 -16.40 4.20
CA MET A 145 -9.49 -16.33 2.81
C MET A 145 -8.33 -15.32 2.63
N ARG A 146 -7.22 -15.79 2.09
CA ARG A 146 -6.06 -14.96 1.78
C ARG A 146 -6.12 -14.45 0.34
N PRO A 147 -5.62 -13.23 0.05
CA PRO A 147 -5.61 -12.67 -1.31
C PRO A 147 -5.00 -13.62 -2.35
N VAL A 148 -3.94 -14.35 -1.99
CA VAL A 148 -3.29 -15.33 -2.88
C VAL A 148 -4.21 -16.53 -3.18
N GLN A 149 -4.97 -17.01 -2.21
CA GLN A 149 -5.92 -18.10 -2.40
C GLN A 149 -7.08 -17.64 -3.31
N ARG A 150 -7.65 -16.46 -3.01
CA ARG A 150 -8.68 -15.85 -3.85
C ARG A 150 -8.21 -15.69 -5.32
N ALA A 151 -7.00 -15.20 -5.53
CA ALA A 151 -6.45 -15.02 -6.87
C ALA A 151 -6.32 -16.36 -7.62
N ARG A 152 -5.89 -17.44 -6.94
CA ARG A 152 -5.79 -18.78 -7.53
C ARG A 152 -7.15 -19.35 -7.89
N LEU A 153 -8.14 -19.21 -7.01
CA LEU A 153 -9.50 -19.68 -7.26
C LEU A 153 -10.10 -18.94 -8.46
N ARG A 154 -9.97 -17.62 -8.51
CA ARG A 154 -10.42 -16.82 -9.66
C ARG A 154 -9.73 -17.21 -10.96
N ALA A 155 -8.44 -17.45 -10.93
CA ALA A 155 -7.68 -17.92 -12.10
C ALA A 155 -8.16 -19.29 -12.60
N ALA A 156 -8.77 -20.11 -11.72
CA ALA A 156 -9.40 -21.38 -12.06
C ALA A 156 -10.91 -21.25 -12.42
N GLY A 157 -11.45 -20.01 -12.53
CA GLY A 157 -12.85 -19.76 -12.84
C GLY A 157 -13.80 -19.84 -11.64
N ILE A 158 -13.28 -20.01 -10.42
CA ILE A 158 -14.06 -20.04 -9.18
C ILE A 158 -14.06 -18.63 -8.59
N GLU A 159 -15.10 -17.85 -8.84
CA GLU A 159 -15.14 -16.43 -8.46
C GLU A 159 -16.06 -16.12 -7.27
N THR A 160 -16.99 -17.02 -6.95
CA THR A 160 -18.00 -16.84 -5.90
C THR A 160 -17.96 -17.96 -4.88
N ILE A 161 -18.57 -17.74 -3.70
CA ILE A 161 -18.74 -18.80 -2.70
C ILE A 161 -19.64 -19.91 -3.19
N ASP A 162 -20.59 -19.64 -4.08
CA ASP A 162 -21.45 -20.66 -4.65
C ASP A 162 -20.65 -21.56 -5.62
N ALA A 163 -19.86 -20.96 -6.53
CA ALA A 163 -18.98 -21.70 -7.41
C ALA A 163 -17.92 -22.52 -6.63
N LEU A 164 -17.49 -22.01 -5.46
CA LEU A 164 -16.58 -22.75 -4.58
C LEU A 164 -17.27 -23.95 -3.94
N ALA A 165 -18.52 -23.80 -3.52
CA ALA A 165 -19.31 -24.90 -2.92
C ALA A 165 -19.62 -26.01 -3.92
N ASP A 166 -19.72 -25.67 -5.21
CA ASP A 166 -19.98 -26.63 -6.29
C ASP A 166 -18.69 -27.25 -6.86
N ALA A 167 -17.52 -26.84 -6.40
CA ALA A 167 -16.25 -27.34 -6.93
C ALA A 167 -15.82 -28.65 -6.23
N ASP A 168 -15.66 -29.71 -7.00
CA ASP A 168 -15.29 -31.04 -6.50
C ASP A 168 -13.80 -31.23 -6.19
N THR A 169 -12.94 -30.38 -6.78
CA THR A 169 -11.48 -30.54 -6.66
C THR A 169 -10.79 -29.18 -6.49
N PRO A 170 -9.72 -29.13 -5.67
CA PRO A 170 -8.95 -27.90 -5.50
C PRO A 170 -8.24 -27.52 -6.80
N PRO A 171 -8.13 -26.23 -7.12
CA PRO A 171 -7.30 -25.73 -8.22
C PRO A 171 -5.82 -26.07 -8.02
N ASP A 172 -5.07 -26.07 -9.12
CA ASP A 172 -3.63 -26.28 -9.11
C ASP A 172 -2.92 -25.36 -8.11
N GLY A 173 -2.07 -25.95 -7.25
CA GLY A 173 -1.32 -25.24 -6.23
C GLY A 173 -2.10 -24.88 -4.95
N MET A 174 -3.34 -25.38 -4.79
CA MET A 174 -4.04 -25.39 -3.50
C MET A 174 -3.97 -26.77 -2.86
N ASN A 175 -3.72 -26.80 -1.55
CA ASN A 175 -3.73 -28.04 -0.79
C ASN A 175 -5.21 -28.45 -0.52
N THR A 176 -5.51 -29.75 -0.63
CA THR A 176 -6.83 -30.33 -0.35
C THR A 176 -7.34 -29.93 1.03
N ASP A 177 -6.50 -30.01 2.06
CA ASP A 177 -6.86 -29.62 3.44
C ASP A 177 -7.24 -28.13 3.61
N THR A 178 -6.92 -27.30 2.62
CA THR A 178 -7.26 -25.86 2.61
C THR A 178 -8.54 -25.61 1.83
N PHE A 179 -8.95 -26.57 1.02
CA PHE A 179 -10.12 -26.50 0.15
C PHE A 179 -11.36 -27.07 0.83
N GLU A 180 -11.20 -28.10 1.68
CA GLU A 180 -12.26 -28.65 2.54
C GLU A 180 -12.57 -27.70 3.73
#